data_43a2b60d076b5961763b87380f3f7e07
#
_entry.id   43a2b60d076b5961763b87380f3f7e07
#
_cell.length_a   1.000
_cell.length_b   1.000
_cell.length_c   1.000
_cell.angle_alpha   90.00
_cell.angle_beta   90.00
_cell.angle_gamma   90.00
#
_symmetry.space_group_name_H-M   'P 1'
#
loop_
_entity.id
_entity.type
_entity.pdbx_description
1 polymer ?
#
loop_
_entity_poly.entity_id
_entity_poly.type
_entity_poly.pdbx_seq_one_letter_code
_entity_poly.pdbx_strand_id
1 'polypeptide(L)'
;MNRRAVLLLLALAALLPLVVTVALRPAMYNGIRHFLFVLPPLAVLGGVAGISLVDAAARKFRLAPIAASALFIVGVAMPVADMARLHPYEYTDFNGLSGGVARARNRYMLDYWGLSLKQASQALLARLAERHETKPSDRRWKIAVCGPHRSPQVELGPDFETTWDPSGADFAMMLGEFYCARLDAPLLVDVVRDGVAYARVYDIRGRSIPTLLIRPGL
;
A
#
# COMPACT_ATOMS: atom_id res chain seq x y z
N MET A 1 42.71 0.71 2.29
CA MET A 1 41.82 -0.16 1.49
C MET A 1 41.76 0.38 0.07
N ASN A 2 41.90 -0.47 -0.94
CA ASN A 2 41.93 -0.03 -2.35
C ASN A 2 40.50 0.41 -2.76
N ARG A 3 40.33 1.60 -3.34
CA ARG A 3 39.04 2.14 -3.81
C ARG A 3 38.24 1.14 -4.67
N ARG A 4 38.94 0.40 -5.55
CA ARG A 4 38.34 -0.62 -6.41
C ARG A 4 37.75 -1.76 -5.60
N ALA A 5 38.44 -2.21 -4.55
CA ALA A 5 37.92 -3.28 -3.67
C ALA A 5 36.68 -2.85 -2.93
N VAL A 6 36.61 -1.60 -2.44
CA VAL A 6 35.40 -1.05 -1.78
C VAL A 6 34.21 -1.01 -2.74
N LEU A 7 34.41 -0.49 -3.96
CA LEU A 7 33.34 -0.43 -4.96
C LEU A 7 32.86 -1.82 -5.37
N LEU A 8 33.76 -2.79 -5.47
CA LEU A 8 33.42 -4.19 -5.76
C LEU A 8 32.60 -4.82 -4.64
N LEU A 9 32.99 -4.61 -3.37
CA LEU A 9 32.22 -5.09 -2.23
C LEU A 9 30.82 -4.50 -2.18
N LEU A 10 30.70 -3.19 -2.42
CA LEU A 10 29.38 -2.52 -2.50
C LEU A 10 28.55 -3.05 -3.65
N ALA A 11 29.16 -3.27 -4.83
CA ALA A 11 28.46 -3.85 -5.97
C ALA A 11 27.97 -5.27 -5.70
N LEU A 12 28.80 -6.11 -5.07
CA LEU A 12 28.42 -7.45 -4.65
C LEU A 12 27.30 -7.42 -3.60
N ALA A 13 27.40 -6.55 -2.58
CA ALA A 13 26.38 -6.39 -1.56
C ALA A 13 25.02 -5.94 -2.15
N ALA A 14 25.05 -5.15 -3.22
CA ALA A 14 23.85 -4.68 -3.89
C ALA A 14 23.27 -5.72 -4.87
N LEU A 15 24.10 -6.33 -5.70
CA LEU A 15 23.65 -7.13 -6.84
C LEU A 15 23.49 -8.61 -6.52
N LEU A 16 24.38 -9.19 -5.70
CA LEU A 16 24.37 -10.62 -5.40
C LEU A 16 23.04 -11.11 -4.82
N PRO A 17 22.42 -10.43 -3.81
CA PRO A 17 21.13 -10.86 -3.28
C PRO A 17 20.03 -10.84 -4.35
N LEU A 18 20.04 -9.87 -5.25
CA LEU A 18 19.06 -9.77 -6.33
C LEU A 18 19.24 -10.93 -7.33
N VAL A 19 20.47 -11.19 -7.75
CA VAL A 19 20.80 -12.30 -8.66
C VAL A 19 20.40 -13.64 -8.04
N VAL A 20 20.76 -13.88 -6.78
CA VAL A 20 20.40 -15.12 -6.05
C VAL A 20 18.89 -15.27 -5.97
N THR A 21 18.15 -14.19 -5.66
CA THR A 21 16.70 -14.23 -5.59
C THR A 21 16.06 -14.57 -6.95
N VAL A 22 16.54 -13.98 -8.02
CA VAL A 22 16.04 -14.28 -9.38
C VAL A 22 16.35 -15.72 -9.77
N ALA A 23 17.55 -16.23 -9.42
CA ALA A 23 17.97 -17.58 -9.76
C ALA A 23 17.21 -18.65 -8.95
N LEU A 24 17.07 -18.47 -7.65
CA LEU A 24 16.47 -19.45 -6.74
C LEU A 24 14.95 -19.33 -6.60
N ARG A 25 14.38 -18.18 -7.00
CA ARG A 25 12.93 -17.90 -6.94
C ARG A 25 12.28 -18.27 -5.60
N PRO A 26 12.84 -17.85 -4.45
CA PRO A 26 12.25 -18.15 -3.16
C PRO A 26 10.84 -17.56 -3.06
N ALA A 27 9.97 -18.17 -2.25
CA ALA A 27 8.67 -17.63 -1.95
C ALA A 27 8.85 -16.28 -1.23
N MET A 28 8.49 -15.20 -1.93
CA MET A 28 8.54 -13.83 -1.39
C MET A 28 7.13 -13.28 -1.26
N TYR A 29 6.90 -12.52 -0.21
CA TYR A 29 5.64 -11.84 0.03
C TYR A 29 5.91 -10.41 0.54
N ASN A 30 5.03 -9.48 0.18
CA ASN A 30 4.96 -8.14 0.72
C ASN A 30 6.15 -7.22 0.46
N GLY A 31 6.42 -7.01 -0.81
CA GLY A 31 7.15 -5.85 -1.29
C GLY A 31 8.65 -5.87 -1.01
N ILE A 32 9.21 -4.68 -1.00
CA ILE A 32 10.65 -4.41 -0.98
C ILE A 32 11.34 -4.75 0.35
N ARG A 33 10.61 -5.05 1.42
CA ARG A 33 11.18 -5.25 2.76
C ARG A 33 12.29 -6.30 2.81
N HIS A 34 12.24 -7.31 1.94
CA HIS A 34 13.27 -8.33 1.84
C HIS A 34 14.59 -7.82 1.26
N PHE A 35 14.58 -6.62 0.67
CA PHE A 35 15.72 -6.00 -0.01
C PHE A 35 16.13 -4.65 0.58
N LEU A 36 15.60 -4.26 1.75
CA LEU A 36 15.95 -2.97 2.37
C LEU A 36 17.46 -2.83 2.58
N PHE A 37 18.16 -3.92 2.90
CA PHE A 37 19.60 -3.93 3.09
C PHE A 37 20.41 -3.71 1.81
N VAL A 38 19.78 -3.84 0.63
CA VAL A 38 20.40 -3.58 -0.68
C VAL A 38 20.40 -2.07 -1.00
N LEU A 39 19.48 -1.31 -0.43
CA LEU A 39 19.32 0.12 -0.73
C LEU A 39 20.54 0.97 -0.34
N PRO A 40 21.16 0.82 0.87
CA PRO A 40 22.34 1.61 1.22
C PRO A 40 23.52 1.42 0.25
N PRO A 41 23.97 0.21 -0.12
CA PRO A 41 25.04 0.05 -1.07
C PRO A 41 24.67 0.57 -2.47
N LEU A 42 23.42 0.45 -2.91
CA LEU A 42 22.95 1.04 -4.18
C LEU A 42 23.02 2.57 -4.14
N ALA A 43 22.58 3.19 -3.03
CA ALA A 43 22.63 4.64 -2.88
C ALA A 43 24.07 5.18 -2.94
N VAL A 44 25.02 4.50 -2.27
CA VAL A 44 26.43 4.87 -2.32
C VAL A 44 27.00 4.73 -3.75
N LEU A 45 26.73 3.62 -4.43
CA LEU A 45 27.18 3.42 -5.81
C LEU A 45 26.57 4.45 -6.76
N GLY A 46 25.27 4.72 -6.61
CA GLY A 46 24.55 5.74 -7.39
C GLY A 46 25.12 7.14 -7.18
N GLY A 47 25.40 7.50 -5.93
CA GLY A 47 26.02 8.79 -5.58
C GLY A 47 27.42 8.95 -6.18
N VAL A 48 28.28 7.93 -6.03
CA VAL A 48 29.65 7.95 -6.60
C VAL A 48 29.61 8.02 -8.14
N ALA A 49 28.74 7.24 -8.77
CA ALA A 49 28.57 7.26 -10.23
C ALA A 49 28.00 8.61 -10.70
N GLY A 50 26.97 9.13 -10.01
CA GLY A 50 26.35 10.40 -10.32
C GLY A 50 27.33 11.56 -10.30
N ILE A 51 28.11 11.70 -9.23
CA ILE A 51 29.16 12.75 -9.13
C ILE A 51 30.21 12.57 -10.22
N SER A 52 30.65 11.35 -10.49
CA SER A 52 31.65 11.09 -11.53
C SER A 52 31.15 11.49 -12.94
N LEU A 53 29.85 11.25 -13.21
CA LEU A 53 29.22 11.66 -14.47
C LEU A 53 29.06 13.18 -14.57
N VAL A 54 28.64 13.84 -13.47
CA VAL A 54 28.52 15.30 -13.41
C VAL A 54 29.88 15.96 -13.64
N ASP A 55 30.94 15.48 -12.98
CA ASP A 55 32.31 15.99 -13.14
C ASP A 55 32.82 15.81 -14.59
N ALA A 56 32.56 14.64 -15.21
CA ALA A 56 32.93 14.40 -16.60
C ALA A 56 32.15 15.31 -17.56
N ALA A 57 30.85 15.53 -17.32
CA ALA A 57 30.03 16.42 -18.13
C ALA A 57 30.44 17.91 -17.94
N ALA A 58 30.79 18.32 -16.73
CA ALA A 58 31.16 19.68 -16.39
C ALA A 58 32.43 20.14 -17.14
N ARG A 59 33.30 19.18 -17.52
CA ARG A 59 34.51 19.47 -18.36
C ARG A 59 34.15 19.94 -19.76
N LYS A 60 32.96 19.57 -20.27
CA LYS A 60 32.47 19.96 -21.61
C LYS A 60 31.38 21.02 -21.54
N PHE A 61 30.53 20.97 -20.53
CA PHE A 61 29.33 21.80 -20.41
C PHE A 61 29.31 22.49 -19.05
N ARG A 62 29.49 23.83 -19.02
CA ARG A 62 29.49 24.62 -17.75
C ARG A 62 28.21 24.53 -16.95
N LEU A 63 27.10 24.26 -17.61
CA LEU A 63 25.77 24.15 -16.95
C LEU A 63 25.44 22.72 -16.45
N ALA A 64 26.30 21.72 -16.69
CA ALA A 64 26.06 20.33 -16.30
C ALA A 64 25.79 20.18 -14.77
N PRO A 65 26.51 20.81 -13.85
CA PRO A 65 26.23 20.71 -12.42
C PRO A 65 24.85 21.28 -12.05
N ILE A 66 24.48 22.42 -12.66
CA ILE A 66 23.18 23.06 -12.42
C ILE A 66 22.04 22.15 -12.93
N ALA A 67 22.17 21.60 -14.14
CA ALA A 67 21.20 20.69 -14.72
C ALA A 67 21.08 19.40 -13.89
N ALA A 68 22.19 18.85 -13.39
CA ALA A 68 22.20 17.67 -12.53
C ALA A 68 21.51 17.96 -11.19
N SER A 69 21.77 19.13 -10.57
CA SER A 69 21.10 19.52 -9.34
C SER A 69 19.62 19.73 -9.53
N ALA A 70 19.19 20.35 -10.63
CA ALA A 70 17.77 20.53 -10.94
C ALA A 70 17.09 19.16 -11.15
N LEU A 71 17.71 18.26 -11.90
CA LEU A 71 17.20 16.90 -12.12
C LEU A 71 17.07 16.12 -10.79
N PHE A 72 18.07 16.25 -9.91
CA PHE A 72 18.04 15.62 -8.60
C PHE A 72 16.89 16.18 -7.73
N ILE A 73 16.73 17.51 -7.68
CA ILE A 73 15.64 18.15 -6.93
C ILE A 73 14.28 17.68 -7.45
N VAL A 74 14.07 17.68 -8.77
CA VAL A 74 12.82 17.18 -9.36
C VAL A 74 12.61 15.70 -9.05
N GLY A 75 13.66 14.89 -9.19
CA GLY A 75 13.62 13.45 -8.90
C GLY A 75 13.28 13.13 -7.45
N VAL A 76 13.61 14.00 -6.49
CA VAL A 76 13.24 13.85 -5.07
C VAL A 76 11.86 14.47 -4.80
N ALA A 77 11.54 15.60 -5.39
CA ALA A 77 10.28 16.30 -5.15
C ALA A 77 9.05 15.52 -5.62
N MET A 78 9.16 14.79 -6.73
CA MET A 78 8.05 13.98 -7.26
C MET A 78 7.60 12.89 -6.28
N PRO A 79 8.46 11.98 -5.79
CA PRO A 79 8.05 10.98 -4.79
C PRO A 79 7.52 11.61 -3.50
N VAL A 80 8.11 12.72 -3.04
CA VAL A 80 7.62 13.43 -1.84
C VAL A 80 6.19 13.95 -2.05
N ALA A 81 5.90 14.52 -3.23
CA ALA A 81 4.56 14.97 -3.56
C ALA A 81 3.56 13.81 -3.66
N ASP A 82 3.98 12.66 -4.24
CA ASP A 82 3.15 11.46 -4.32
C ASP A 82 2.85 10.89 -2.93
N MET A 83 3.85 10.80 -2.06
CA MET A 83 3.68 10.38 -0.67
C MET A 83 2.74 11.32 0.10
N ALA A 84 2.88 12.64 -0.06
CA ALA A 84 1.99 13.60 0.59
C ALA A 84 0.53 13.46 0.14
N ARG A 85 0.29 13.13 -1.14
CA ARG A 85 -1.07 12.86 -1.65
C ARG A 85 -1.65 11.55 -1.14
N LEU A 86 -0.80 10.54 -0.96
CA LEU A 86 -1.22 9.22 -0.47
C LEU A 86 -1.41 9.19 1.05
N HIS A 87 -0.96 10.21 1.79
CA HIS A 87 -1.04 10.21 3.26
C HIS A 87 -2.42 9.79 3.79
N PRO A 88 -2.48 8.85 4.75
CA PRO A 88 -1.42 8.15 5.49
C PRO A 88 -1.00 6.79 4.86
N TYR A 89 -1.21 6.59 3.57
CA TYR A 89 -0.96 5.32 2.86
C TYR A 89 0.32 5.36 2.02
N GLU A 90 1.35 6.07 2.46
CA GLU A 90 2.62 6.29 1.72
C GLU A 90 3.28 4.97 1.32
N TYR A 91 3.16 3.94 2.14
CA TYR A 91 3.74 2.61 1.86
C TYR A 91 3.09 1.89 0.67
N THR A 92 2.00 2.42 0.14
CA THR A 92 1.32 1.90 -1.05
C THR A 92 1.74 2.63 -2.32
N ASP A 93 2.75 3.50 -2.25
CA ASP A 93 3.19 4.27 -3.41
C ASP A 93 3.77 3.35 -4.50
N PHE A 94 3.34 3.61 -5.71
CA PHE A 94 3.89 3.06 -6.94
C PHE A 94 4.30 4.20 -7.86
N ASN A 95 5.57 4.26 -8.21
CA ASN A 95 6.11 5.33 -9.04
C ASN A 95 5.42 5.44 -10.42
N GLY A 96 5.58 6.61 -11.07
CA GLY A 96 4.96 6.89 -12.37
C GLY A 96 5.35 5.92 -13.49
N LEU A 97 6.55 5.28 -13.42
CA LEU A 97 6.99 4.29 -14.40
C LEU A 97 6.16 3.00 -14.31
N SER A 98 5.71 2.62 -13.11
CA SER A 98 4.80 1.49 -12.91
C SER A 98 3.33 1.84 -13.22
N GLY A 99 3.04 3.11 -13.48
CA GLY A 99 1.70 3.64 -13.75
C GLY A 99 0.93 4.06 -12.50
N GLY A 100 1.64 4.26 -11.38
CA GLY A 100 1.08 4.70 -10.11
C GLY A 100 0.15 3.66 -9.46
N VAL A 101 -0.50 4.08 -8.38
CA VAL A 101 -1.44 3.24 -7.60
C VAL A 101 -2.59 2.72 -8.46
N ALA A 102 -3.11 3.55 -9.39
CA ALA A 102 -4.25 3.20 -10.22
C ALA A 102 -3.99 1.97 -11.11
N ARG A 103 -2.76 1.81 -11.62
CA ARG A 103 -2.38 0.64 -12.42
C ARG A 103 -1.95 -0.53 -11.55
N ALA A 104 -1.32 -0.24 -10.41
CA ALA A 104 -0.83 -1.24 -9.47
C ALA A 104 -1.96 -2.04 -8.81
N ARG A 105 -3.11 -1.44 -8.51
CA ARG A 105 -4.24 -2.03 -7.77
C ARG A 105 -4.77 -3.37 -8.30
N ASN A 106 -4.59 -3.63 -9.59
CA ASN A 106 -5.08 -4.86 -10.21
C ASN A 106 -3.99 -5.94 -10.35
N ARG A 107 -2.75 -5.64 -9.94
CA ARG A 107 -1.58 -6.52 -10.11
C ARG A 107 -0.86 -6.79 -8.81
N TYR A 108 -0.91 -5.85 -7.87
CA TYR A 108 -0.18 -5.88 -6.62
C TYR A 108 -1.11 -5.57 -5.46
N MET A 109 -0.79 -6.11 -4.30
CA MET A 109 -1.44 -5.72 -3.06
C MET A 109 -1.04 -4.29 -2.70
N LEU A 110 -2.01 -3.43 -2.44
CA LEU A 110 -1.77 -2.04 -2.06
C LEU A 110 -1.73 -1.90 -0.54
N ASP A 111 -2.87 -2.04 0.09
CA ASP A 111 -3.03 -1.87 1.54
C ASP A 111 -2.95 -3.22 2.27
N TYR A 112 -1.84 -3.92 2.09
CA TYR A 112 -1.60 -5.24 2.65
C TYR A 112 -1.87 -5.33 4.16
N TRP A 113 -1.53 -4.29 4.92
CA TRP A 113 -1.72 -4.27 6.36
C TRP A 113 -3.12 -3.84 6.79
N GLY A 114 -3.95 -3.38 5.86
CA GLY A 114 -5.30 -2.93 6.12
C GLY A 114 -5.39 -1.65 6.97
N LEU A 115 -4.46 -0.71 6.77
CA LEU A 115 -4.49 0.57 7.45
C LEU A 115 -5.78 1.35 7.15
N SER A 116 -6.30 1.21 5.92
CA SER A 116 -7.56 1.82 5.50
C SER A 116 -8.78 1.30 6.27
N LEU A 117 -8.70 0.08 6.82
CA LEU A 117 -9.76 -0.47 7.66
C LEU A 117 -9.95 0.34 8.96
N LYS A 118 -8.87 0.96 9.48
CA LYS A 118 -8.98 1.91 10.59
C LYS A 118 -9.83 3.12 10.20
N GLN A 119 -9.50 3.77 9.09
CA GLN A 119 -10.26 4.92 8.61
C GLN A 119 -11.71 4.53 8.26
N ALA A 120 -11.91 3.37 7.64
CA ALA A 120 -13.24 2.84 7.31
C ALA A 120 -14.06 2.58 8.57
N SER A 121 -13.45 2.05 9.64
CA SER A 121 -14.12 1.83 10.93
C SER A 121 -14.56 3.14 11.57
N GLN A 122 -13.67 4.13 11.62
CA GLN A 122 -13.97 5.45 12.17
C GLN A 122 -15.09 6.15 11.37
N ALA A 123 -15.06 6.05 10.04
CA ALA A 123 -16.09 6.60 9.18
C ALA A 123 -17.43 5.87 9.33
N LEU A 124 -17.43 4.55 9.56
CA LEU A 124 -18.65 3.79 9.86
C LEU A 124 -19.27 4.25 11.17
N LEU A 125 -18.48 4.38 12.24
CA LEU A 125 -18.96 4.87 13.54
C LEU A 125 -19.57 6.26 13.43
N ALA A 126 -18.90 7.18 12.73
CA ALA A 126 -19.42 8.51 12.48
C ALA A 126 -20.75 8.45 11.71
N ARG A 127 -20.85 7.59 10.69
CA ARG A 127 -22.05 7.44 9.88
C ARG A 127 -23.23 6.89 10.67
N LEU A 128 -23.00 5.92 11.58
CA LEU A 128 -24.04 5.39 12.45
C LEU A 128 -24.49 6.44 13.47
N ALA A 129 -23.56 7.21 14.02
CA ALA A 129 -23.87 8.31 14.94
C ALA A 129 -24.72 9.41 14.25
N GLU A 130 -24.37 9.84 13.03
CA GLU A 130 -25.14 10.78 12.24
C GLU A 130 -26.59 10.32 11.98
N ARG A 131 -26.78 9.00 11.82
CA ARG A 131 -28.08 8.39 11.61
C ARG A 131 -28.82 8.03 12.89
N HIS A 132 -28.22 8.28 14.04
CA HIS A 132 -28.74 7.87 15.36
C HIS A 132 -29.02 6.36 15.44
N GLU A 133 -28.26 5.54 14.66
CA GLU A 133 -28.39 4.10 14.67
C GLU A 133 -27.68 3.51 15.90
N THR A 134 -28.40 2.70 16.65
CA THR A 134 -27.90 1.97 17.83
C THR A 134 -27.83 0.49 17.55
N LYS A 135 -26.92 -0.21 18.21
CA LYS A 135 -26.87 -1.68 18.10
C LYS A 135 -28.15 -2.34 18.52
N PRO A 136 -28.44 -3.55 18.02
CA PRO A 136 -29.54 -4.38 18.54
C PRO A 136 -29.44 -4.55 20.05
N SER A 137 -30.60 -4.60 20.72
CA SER A 137 -30.67 -4.72 22.20
C SER A 137 -30.16 -6.07 22.72
N ASP A 138 -30.28 -7.10 21.89
CA ASP A 138 -29.98 -8.51 22.20
C ASP A 138 -28.59 -8.98 21.77
N ARG A 139 -27.88 -8.20 20.92
CA ARG A 139 -26.57 -8.57 20.41
C ARG A 139 -25.70 -7.36 20.01
N ARG A 140 -24.44 -7.61 19.76
CA ARG A 140 -23.53 -6.65 19.12
C ARG A 140 -23.81 -6.52 17.61
N TRP A 141 -23.39 -5.41 17.01
CA TRP A 141 -23.27 -5.33 15.57
C TRP A 141 -22.34 -6.42 15.06
N LYS A 142 -22.71 -7.10 13.99
CA LYS A 142 -21.87 -8.09 13.33
C LYS A 142 -21.35 -7.53 12.01
N ILE A 143 -20.04 -7.50 11.85
CA ILE A 143 -19.40 -6.98 10.64
C ILE A 143 -18.50 -8.05 10.01
N ALA A 144 -18.82 -8.40 8.76
CA ALA A 144 -18.01 -9.32 7.98
C ALA A 144 -16.86 -8.57 7.31
N VAL A 145 -15.62 -9.07 7.45
CA VAL A 145 -14.42 -8.37 7.00
C VAL A 145 -13.67 -9.20 5.96
N CYS A 146 -13.45 -8.63 4.78
CA CYS A 146 -12.46 -9.13 3.83
C CYS A 146 -11.17 -8.34 4.02
N GLY A 147 -10.22 -8.90 4.75
CA GLY A 147 -8.96 -8.28 5.14
C GLY A 147 -8.52 -8.63 6.56
N PRO A 148 -7.50 -7.97 7.10
CA PRO A 148 -7.05 -8.19 8.47
C PRO A 148 -8.09 -7.76 9.50
N HIS A 149 -8.59 -8.68 10.33
CA HIS A 149 -9.66 -8.44 11.29
C HIS A 149 -9.25 -7.60 12.51
N ARG A 150 -7.95 -7.61 12.85
CA ARG A 150 -7.47 -7.00 14.09
C ARG A 150 -7.70 -5.49 14.14
N SER A 151 -7.44 -4.80 13.04
CA SER A 151 -7.61 -3.35 12.97
C SER A 151 -9.07 -2.92 13.17
N PRO A 152 -10.06 -3.42 12.40
CA PRO A 152 -11.45 -3.05 12.63
C PRO A 152 -11.98 -3.53 13.99
N GLN A 153 -11.53 -4.67 14.51
CA GLN A 153 -11.95 -5.14 15.85
C GLN A 153 -11.56 -4.16 16.96
N VAL A 154 -10.37 -3.57 16.87
CA VAL A 154 -9.90 -2.59 17.87
C VAL A 154 -10.60 -1.25 17.69
N GLU A 155 -10.72 -0.76 16.47
CA GLU A 155 -11.27 0.58 16.18
C GLU A 155 -12.79 0.67 16.40
N LEU A 156 -13.54 -0.38 16.08
CA LEU A 156 -15.00 -0.41 16.25
C LEU A 156 -15.41 -0.60 17.70
N GLY A 157 -14.54 -1.13 18.53
CA GLY A 157 -14.79 -1.30 19.96
C GLY A 157 -15.75 -2.45 20.32
N PRO A 158 -16.23 -2.48 21.59
CA PRO A 158 -16.94 -3.62 22.15
C PRO A 158 -18.36 -3.82 21.59
N ASP A 159 -18.94 -2.82 20.96
CA ASP A 159 -20.29 -2.91 20.39
C ASP A 159 -20.32 -3.68 19.06
N PHE A 160 -19.15 -4.04 18.52
CA PHE A 160 -19.02 -4.79 17.28
C PHE A 160 -18.36 -6.16 17.49
N GLU A 161 -18.75 -7.09 16.64
CA GLU A 161 -18.14 -8.40 16.47
C GLU A 161 -17.68 -8.56 15.02
N THR A 162 -16.38 -8.81 14.81
CA THR A 162 -15.83 -9.06 13.46
C THR A 162 -15.91 -10.54 13.12
N THR A 163 -16.26 -10.85 11.88
CA THR A 163 -16.38 -12.22 11.38
C THR A 163 -15.89 -12.35 9.95
N TRP A 164 -15.56 -13.57 9.51
CA TRP A 164 -15.31 -13.91 8.11
C TRP A 164 -16.61 -14.26 7.36
N ASP A 165 -17.60 -14.70 8.09
CA ASP A 165 -18.89 -15.15 7.55
C ASP A 165 -19.86 -13.98 7.43
N PRO A 166 -20.30 -13.61 6.23
CA PRO A 166 -21.29 -12.56 6.04
C PRO A 166 -22.72 -12.98 6.43
N SER A 167 -22.95 -14.27 6.70
CA SER A 167 -24.28 -14.76 7.07
C SER A 167 -24.78 -14.11 8.35
N GLY A 168 -25.90 -13.37 8.25
CA GLY A 168 -26.47 -12.65 9.38
C GLY A 168 -25.61 -11.50 9.90
N ALA A 169 -24.64 -11.04 9.13
CA ALA A 169 -23.91 -9.82 9.46
C ALA A 169 -24.72 -8.58 9.07
N ASP A 170 -24.51 -7.50 9.82
CA ASP A 170 -25.16 -6.21 9.59
C ASP A 170 -24.40 -5.40 8.51
N PHE A 171 -23.06 -5.50 8.52
CA PHE A 171 -22.19 -4.77 7.64
C PHE A 171 -21.15 -5.68 7.01
N ALA A 172 -20.65 -5.28 5.86
CA ALA A 172 -19.47 -5.90 5.24
C ALA A 172 -18.39 -4.83 5.00
N MET A 173 -17.21 -5.06 5.57
CA MET A 173 -16.03 -4.20 5.38
C MET A 173 -15.05 -4.89 4.47
N MET A 174 -14.80 -4.26 3.32
CA MET A 174 -14.04 -4.82 2.23
C MET A 174 -12.76 -4.03 2.02
N LEU A 175 -11.61 -4.68 2.12
CA LEU A 175 -10.35 -4.10 1.70
C LEU A 175 -10.36 -3.90 0.17
N GLY A 176 -9.76 -2.81 -0.31
CA GLY A 176 -9.74 -2.47 -1.75
C GLY A 176 -8.83 -3.35 -2.60
N GLU A 177 -8.50 -4.54 -2.10
CA GLU A 177 -7.62 -5.49 -2.76
C GLU A 177 -8.36 -6.27 -3.87
N PHE A 178 -7.58 -6.74 -4.84
CA PHE A 178 -8.14 -7.44 -6.01
C PHE A 178 -8.88 -8.73 -5.67
N TYR A 179 -8.56 -9.35 -4.54
CA TYR A 179 -9.19 -10.58 -4.08
C TYR A 179 -10.51 -10.37 -3.31
N CYS A 180 -10.77 -9.17 -2.78
CA CYS A 180 -12.04 -8.88 -2.13
C CYS A 180 -13.13 -8.59 -3.16
N ALA A 181 -14.33 -9.15 -2.94
CA ALA A 181 -15.45 -8.96 -3.85
C ALA A 181 -16.02 -7.53 -3.74
N ARG A 182 -16.59 -7.03 -4.83
CA ARG A 182 -17.52 -5.90 -4.80
C ARG A 182 -18.91 -6.46 -4.49
N LEU A 183 -19.57 -5.88 -3.51
CA LEU A 183 -20.90 -6.35 -3.11
C LEU A 183 -21.99 -5.51 -3.79
N ASP A 184 -23.08 -6.15 -4.17
CA ASP A 184 -24.31 -5.47 -4.59
C ASP A 184 -25.14 -5.12 -3.36
N ALA A 185 -24.71 -4.10 -2.64
CA ALA A 185 -25.33 -3.62 -1.42
C ALA A 185 -25.08 -2.10 -1.26
N PRO A 186 -25.91 -1.39 -0.49
CA PRO A 186 -25.72 0.04 -0.24
C PRO A 186 -24.34 0.34 0.34
N LEU A 187 -23.63 1.25 -0.28
CA LEU A 187 -22.32 1.70 0.15
C LEU A 187 -22.48 2.75 1.26
N LEU A 188 -21.94 2.49 2.45
CA LEU A 188 -21.94 3.42 3.58
C LEU A 188 -20.68 4.27 3.63
N VAL A 189 -19.53 3.65 3.35
CA VAL A 189 -18.20 4.27 3.43
C VAL A 189 -17.37 3.86 2.21
N ASP A 190 -16.69 4.82 1.60
CA ASP A 190 -15.68 4.58 0.55
C ASP A 190 -14.41 5.38 0.91
N VAL A 191 -13.34 4.68 1.25
CA VAL A 191 -12.03 5.26 1.53
C VAL A 191 -11.25 5.28 0.24
N VAL A 192 -11.12 6.45 -0.37
CA VAL A 192 -10.50 6.62 -1.70
C VAL A 192 -9.26 7.51 -1.61
N ARG A 193 -8.17 7.10 -2.31
CA ARG A 193 -6.98 7.91 -2.60
C ARG A 193 -6.59 7.74 -4.05
N ASP A 194 -6.23 8.83 -4.72
CA ASP A 194 -5.85 8.84 -6.15
C ASP A 194 -6.84 8.06 -7.06
N GLY A 195 -8.15 8.18 -6.78
CA GLY A 195 -9.19 7.49 -7.52
C GLY A 195 -9.27 5.97 -7.29
N VAL A 196 -8.51 5.45 -6.34
CA VAL A 196 -8.51 4.04 -5.96
C VAL A 196 -9.17 3.86 -4.61
N ALA A 197 -10.11 2.92 -4.51
CA ALA A 197 -10.73 2.56 -3.24
C ALA A 197 -9.79 1.63 -2.47
N TYR A 198 -9.49 2.03 -1.24
CA TYR A 198 -8.66 1.28 -0.29
C TYR A 198 -9.50 0.45 0.68
N ALA A 199 -10.67 0.95 1.08
CA ALA A 199 -11.64 0.18 1.85
C ALA A 199 -13.05 0.66 1.56
N ARG A 200 -14.01 -0.26 1.68
CA ARG A 200 -15.45 0.01 1.55
C ARG A 200 -16.21 -0.65 2.67
N VAL A 201 -17.27 0.02 3.13
CA VAL A 201 -18.23 -0.58 4.04
C VAL A 201 -19.61 -0.56 3.41
N TYR A 202 -20.24 -1.71 3.38
CA TYR A 202 -21.57 -1.92 2.84
C TYR A 202 -22.57 -2.24 3.96
N ASP A 203 -23.82 -1.78 3.79
CA ASP A 203 -24.96 -2.23 4.57
C ASP A 203 -25.52 -3.52 3.95
N ILE A 204 -25.42 -4.63 4.67
CA ILE A 204 -25.89 -5.94 4.18
C ILE A 204 -27.06 -6.49 4.99
N ARG A 205 -27.64 -5.67 5.85
CA ARG A 205 -28.80 -6.05 6.65
C ARG A 205 -29.97 -6.52 5.78
N GLY A 206 -30.51 -7.69 6.09
CA GLY A 206 -31.62 -8.29 5.35
C GLY A 206 -31.30 -8.71 3.91
N ARG A 207 -30.01 -8.79 3.55
CA ARG A 207 -29.56 -9.18 2.21
C ARG A 207 -28.92 -10.56 2.21
N SER A 208 -29.12 -11.28 1.13
CA SER A 208 -28.36 -12.50 0.86
C SER A 208 -27.05 -12.11 0.16
N ILE A 209 -25.94 -12.28 0.86
CA ILE A 209 -24.60 -12.03 0.36
C ILE A 209 -23.91 -13.38 0.13
N PRO A 210 -23.04 -13.52 -0.91
CA PRO A 210 -22.24 -14.72 -1.10
C PRO A 210 -21.50 -15.10 0.18
N THR A 211 -21.45 -16.41 0.48
CA THR A 211 -20.80 -16.95 1.69
C THR A 211 -19.31 -16.57 1.79
N LEU A 212 -18.67 -16.24 0.68
CA LEU A 212 -17.29 -15.78 0.66
C LEU A 212 -17.23 -14.33 0.14
N LEU A 213 -16.58 -13.47 0.91
CA LEU A 213 -16.32 -12.08 0.51
C LEU A 213 -15.15 -11.97 -0.50
N ILE A 214 -14.63 -13.11 -0.96
CA ILE A 214 -13.54 -13.22 -1.93
C ILE A 214 -14.13 -13.38 -3.33
N ARG A 215 -13.48 -12.81 -4.34
CA ARG A 215 -13.89 -12.97 -5.74
C ARG A 215 -13.87 -14.43 -6.15
N PRO A 216 -14.91 -14.92 -6.83
CA PRO A 216 -14.88 -16.27 -7.38
C PRO A 216 -13.75 -16.42 -8.41
N GLY A 217 -13.00 -17.52 -8.34
CA GLY A 217 -11.97 -17.87 -9.33
C GLY A 217 -10.57 -17.31 -9.07
N LEU A 218 -10.31 -16.86 -7.86
CA LEU A 218 -8.95 -16.52 -7.38
C LEU A 218 -8.40 -17.63 -6.50
#